data_caf4c9473342fc7022cb98976b9f2199
#
_entry.id   caf4c9473342fc7022cb98976b9f2199
#
_cell.length_a   1.000
_cell.length_b   1.000
_cell.length_c   1.000
_cell.angle_alpha   90.00
_cell.angle_beta   90.00
_cell.angle_gamma   90.00
#
_symmetry.space_group_name_H-M   'P 1'
#
loop_
_entity.id
_entity.type
_entity.pdbx_description
1 polymer ?
#
loop_
_entity_poly.entity_id
_entity_poly.type
_entity_poly.pdbx_seq_one_letter_code
_entity_poly.pdbx_strand_id
1 'polypeptide(L)'
;MKNILPNPVFKRTLLAAAITPLAFALTPAVNAQEALEEVFVTGSYIKSSASDAASPVDVVDNEYINRSGAFTIGEITAKLSVNSGSENQADSFTAGATQGTSNVNLRGLGLSSTLVLVNGRRQTVAATLANDGSVFVDTSTIPIAALERVEILKEGAASAYGSDAVAGVVNYILKKDFDGFEVNGGYQTTTDDNQDTTEASFLWGFGNDQTRVNIAGAILRQDPLSVADRPFIADNAISGLGRSFILLGPDTVASGDYAGSYGPGENVADPNCVENGGALIPQPSGARCGFFYGPRFNIINEEERNQLYTNVIHEFSDTLTLTAELGYTEHEVVDNP
;
A
#
# COMPACT_ATOMS: atom_id res chain seq x y z
N MET A 1 17.61 -40.72 12.74
CA MET A 1 17.84 -39.83 13.89
C MET A 1 17.11 -38.52 13.58
N LYS A 2 16.05 -38.25 14.30
CA LYS A 2 15.17 -37.09 14.11
C LYS A 2 15.82 -35.88 14.79
N ASN A 3 16.22 -34.85 14.03
CA ASN A 3 16.51 -33.53 14.59
C ASN A 3 15.29 -32.67 14.47
N ILE A 4 14.68 -32.45 15.62
CA ILE A 4 13.59 -31.49 15.83
C ILE A 4 14.24 -30.13 15.98
N LEU A 5 13.98 -29.20 15.05
CA LEU A 5 14.38 -27.80 15.18
C LEU A 5 13.47 -27.10 16.20
N PRO A 6 14.00 -26.30 17.11
CA PRO A 6 13.17 -25.55 18.06
C PRO A 6 12.53 -24.34 17.41
N ASN A 7 11.26 -24.11 17.74
CA ASN A 7 10.50 -22.91 17.40
C ASN A 7 11.23 -21.63 17.83
N PRO A 8 11.28 -20.58 17.01
CA PRO A 8 11.78 -19.29 17.42
C PRO A 8 10.79 -18.62 18.36
N VAL A 9 11.19 -18.48 19.61
CA VAL A 9 10.50 -17.67 20.61
C VAL A 9 10.73 -16.20 20.28
N PHE A 10 9.66 -15.47 20.04
CA PHE A 10 9.66 -14.01 19.88
C PHE A 10 10.26 -13.35 21.13
N LYS A 11 11.47 -12.82 21.05
CA LYS A 11 12.03 -11.94 22.06
C LYS A 11 11.59 -10.50 21.79
N ARG A 12 10.54 -10.08 22.48
CA ARG A 12 10.20 -8.65 22.59
C ARG A 12 11.19 -8.01 23.56
N THR A 13 12.12 -7.23 23.07
CA THR A 13 12.95 -6.37 23.91
C THR A 13 12.20 -5.07 24.13
N LEU A 14 11.51 -4.97 25.27
CA LEU A 14 10.92 -3.72 25.77
C LEU A 14 12.07 -2.83 26.29
N LEU A 15 12.39 -1.77 25.56
CA LEU A 15 13.19 -0.66 26.09
C LEU A 15 12.26 0.21 26.95
N ALA A 16 12.17 -0.11 28.23
CA ALA A 16 11.45 0.71 29.20
C ALA A 16 12.33 1.90 29.60
N ALA A 17 12.09 3.07 28.99
CA ALA A 17 12.55 4.33 29.55
C ALA A 17 11.69 4.66 30.78
N ALA A 18 12.31 4.64 31.96
CA ALA A 18 11.67 5.00 33.23
C ALA A 18 11.38 6.50 33.25
N ILE A 19 10.12 6.89 32.99
CA ILE A 19 9.60 8.20 33.35
C ILE A 19 8.71 7.98 34.58
N THR A 20 9.15 8.52 35.70
CA THR A 20 8.43 8.47 36.99
C THR A 20 7.15 9.30 36.90
N PRO A 21 5.95 8.75 37.13
CA PRO A 21 4.74 9.56 37.10
C PRO A 21 4.54 10.23 38.45
N LEU A 22 4.45 11.54 38.43
CA LEU A 22 3.88 12.31 39.54
C LEU A 22 2.36 12.11 39.50
N ALA A 23 1.87 11.22 40.36
CA ALA A 23 0.44 10.91 40.45
C ALA A 23 -0.33 12.08 41.09
N PHE A 24 -1.17 12.73 40.29
CA PHE A 24 -2.32 13.45 40.78
C PHE A 24 -3.57 12.63 40.46
N ALA A 25 -4.12 11.99 41.47
CA ALA A 25 -5.40 11.32 41.42
C ALA A 25 -6.51 12.36 41.47
N LEU A 26 -7.05 12.71 40.27
CA LEU A 26 -8.37 13.27 40.12
C LEU A 26 -9.14 12.28 39.24
N THR A 27 -9.98 11.46 39.87
CA THR A 27 -10.95 10.64 39.16
C THR A 27 -12.10 11.53 38.73
N PRO A 28 -12.26 11.85 37.43
CA PRO A 28 -13.54 12.33 36.96
C PRO A 28 -14.51 11.13 36.94
N ALA A 29 -15.72 11.35 37.47
CA ALA A 29 -16.82 10.42 37.28
C ALA A 29 -17.06 10.29 35.76
N VAL A 30 -16.74 9.12 35.22
CA VAL A 30 -17.13 8.76 33.85
C VAL A 30 -18.66 8.62 33.88
N ASN A 31 -19.35 9.66 33.43
CA ASN A 31 -20.70 9.49 32.93
C ASN A 31 -20.53 8.59 31.68
N ALA A 32 -21.05 7.38 31.74
CA ALA A 32 -21.28 6.57 30.56
C ALA A 32 -22.30 7.32 29.71
N GLN A 33 -21.81 8.17 28.83
CA GLN A 33 -22.57 8.72 27.75
C GLN A 33 -22.84 7.52 26.82
N GLU A 34 -24.10 7.17 26.63
CA GLU A 34 -24.50 6.18 25.63
C GLU A 34 -23.77 6.57 24.34
N ALA A 35 -22.97 5.64 23.82
CA ALA A 35 -22.31 5.83 22.54
C ALA A 35 -23.40 6.13 21.52
N LEU A 36 -23.46 7.36 21.05
CA LEU A 36 -24.34 7.74 19.95
C LEU A 36 -24.00 6.81 18.80
N GLU A 37 -24.99 6.06 18.34
CA GLU A 37 -24.85 5.12 17.24
C GLU A 37 -24.30 5.88 16.04
N GLU A 38 -23.14 5.46 15.55
CA GLU A 38 -22.38 6.19 14.54
C GLU A 38 -23.17 6.20 13.22
N VAL A 39 -23.43 7.36 12.67
CA VAL A 39 -24.26 7.52 11.49
C VAL A 39 -23.42 7.45 10.23
N PHE A 40 -23.51 6.35 9.50
CA PHE A 40 -22.82 6.14 8.24
C PHE A 40 -23.60 6.71 7.06
N VAL A 41 -22.87 7.29 6.09
CA VAL A 41 -23.47 7.93 4.91
C VAL A 41 -23.06 7.22 3.62
N THR A 42 -22.14 6.25 3.69
CA THR A 42 -21.64 5.55 2.50
C THR A 42 -22.75 4.67 1.90
N GLY A 43 -23.01 4.86 0.62
CA GLY A 43 -24.02 4.07 -0.11
C GLY A 43 -25.45 4.61 -0.08
N SER A 44 -25.76 5.62 0.72
CA SER A 44 -27.08 6.23 0.79
C SER A 44 -27.01 7.74 1.04
N TYR A 45 -27.93 8.48 0.45
CA TYR A 45 -28.17 9.89 0.81
C TYR A 45 -28.97 10.04 2.12
N ILE A 46 -29.52 8.93 2.62
CA ILE A 46 -30.26 8.90 3.90
C ILE A 46 -29.30 8.43 4.96
N LYS A 47 -29.12 9.22 6.01
CA LYS A 47 -28.30 8.87 7.16
C LYS A 47 -28.89 7.64 7.85
N SER A 48 -28.08 6.60 8.02
CA SER A 48 -28.47 5.35 8.68
C SER A 48 -27.26 4.75 9.38
N SER A 49 -27.49 3.85 10.34
CA SER A 49 -26.41 3.06 10.92
C SER A 49 -25.88 2.04 9.89
N ALA A 50 -24.69 1.49 10.12
CA ALA A 50 -24.11 0.46 9.23
C ALA A 50 -25.00 -0.78 9.13
N SER A 51 -25.71 -1.11 10.22
CA SER A 51 -26.63 -2.25 10.28
C SER A 51 -27.96 -2.01 9.57
N ASP A 52 -28.39 -0.76 9.48
CA ASP A 52 -29.68 -0.36 8.92
C ASP A 52 -29.57 0.18 7.48
N ALA A 53 -28.35 0.22 6.95
CA ALA A 53 -28.11 0.60 5.56
C ALA A 53 -28.80 -0.39 4.60
N ALA A 54 -29.34 0.13 3.50
CA ALA A 54 -29.98 -0.71 2.46
C ALA A 54 -29.03 -1.77 1.86
N SER A 55 -27.73 -1.50 1.91
CA SER A 55 -26.65 -2.43 1.57
C SER A 55 -25.67 -2.50 2.75
N PRO A 56 -25.18 -3.70 3.12
CA PRO A 56 -24.26 -3.87 4.24
C PRO A 56 -22.97 -3.09 4.04
N VAL A 57 -22.59 -2.31 5.03
CA VAL A 57 -21.33 -1.57 5.08
C VAL A 57 -20.43 -2.22 6.13
N ASP A 58 -19.27 -2.71 5.72
CA ASP A 58 -18.25 -3.16 6.65
C ASP A 58 -17.48 -1.95 7.16
N VAL A 59 -17.17 -1.94 8.45
CA VAL A 59 -16.40 -0.88 9.08
C VAL A 59 -15.12 -1.45 9.64
N VAL A 60 -14.01 -0.89 9.22
CA VAL A 60 -12.69 -1.10 9.81
C VAL A 60 -12.44 0.07 10.74
N ASP A 61 -12.59 -0.16 12.02
CA ASP A 61 -12.51 0.86 13.06
C ASP A 61 -11.06 1.17 13.47
N ASN A 62 -10.90 2.22 14.27
CA ASN A 62 -9.59 2.65 14.77
C ASN A 62 -8.92 1.58 15.67
N GLU A 63 -9.70 0.78 16.39
CA GLU A 63 -9.16 -0.30 17.21
C GLU A 63 -8.50 -1.39 16.34
N TYR A 64 -9.15 -1.78 15.25
CA TYR A 64 -8.57 -2.70 14.28
C TYR A 64 -7.31 -2.12 13.63
N ILE A 65 -7.36 -0.85 13.21
CA ILE A 65 -6.24 -0.15 12.58
C ILE A 65 -5.02 -0.18 13.50
N ASN A 66 -5.18 0.24 14.75
CA ASN A 66 -4.09 0.26 15.75
C ASN A 66 -3.56 -1.14 16.06
N ARG A 67 -4.42 -2.15 16.20
CA ARG A 67 -4.01 -3.54 16.44
C ARG A 67 -3.33 -4.18 15.25
N SER A 68 -3.62 -3.71 14.05
CA SER A 68 -3.04 -4.26 12.81
C SER A 68 -1.53 -4.02 12.71
N GLY A 69 -1.01 -3.00 13.42
CA GLY A 69 0.38 -2.56 13.33
C GLY A 69 0.73 -2.02 11.95
N ALA A 70 -0.24 -1.58 11.18
CA ALA A 70 -0.03 -1.02 9.86
C ALA A 70 0.53 0.41 9.98
N PHE A 71 1.53 0.72 9.17
CA PHE A 71 2.12 2.05 9.06
C PHE A 71 1.55 2.85 7.89
N THR A 72 0.90 2.16 6.96
CA THR A 72 0.34 2.78 5.75
C THR A 72 -1.08 2.32 5.46
N ILE A 73 -1.81 3.13 4.68
CA ILE A 73 -3.14 2.75 4.19
C ILE A 73 -3.06 1.50 3.29
N GLY A 74 -1.99 1.36 2.50
CA GLY A 74 -1.76 0.18 1.67
C GLY A 74 -1.72 -1.12 2.49
N GLU A 75 -1.06 -1.11 3.65
CA GLU A 75 -1.00 -2.27 4.54
C GLU A 75 -2.37 -2.61 5.16
N ILE A 76 -3.18 -1.59 5.50
CA ILE A 76 -4.57 -1.82 5.94
C ILE A 76 -5.36 -2.45 4.81
N THR A 77 -5.27 -1.88 3.61
CA THR A 77 -5.98 -2.35 2.42
C THR A 77 -5.61 -3.79 2.06
N ALA A 78 -4.33 -4.15 2.15
CA ALA A 78 -3.85 -5.51 1.88
C ALA A 78 -4.42 -6.56 2.85
N LYS A 79 -4.80 -6.14 4.08
CA LYS A 79 -5.41 -7.02 5.08
C LYS A 79 -6.93 -7.17 4.91
N LEU A 80 -7.56 -6.39 4.03
CA LEU A 80 -9.00 -6.49 3.78
C LEU A 80 -9.33 -7.75 2.98
N SER A 81 -10.18 -8.62 3.51
CA SER A 81 -10.57 -9.87 2.85
C SER A 81 -11.30 -9.69 1.52
N VAL A 82 -11.86 -8.50 1.30
CA VAL A 82 -12.58 -8.13 0.07
C VAL A 82 -11.67 -7.50 -0.99
N ASN A 83 -10.43 -7.18 -0.65
CA ASN A 83 -9.44 -6.64 -1.56
C ASN A 83 -8.70 -7.78 -2.26
N SER A 84 -8.65 -7.77 -3.58
CA SER A 84 -7.99 -8.81 -4.38
C SER A 84 -7.47 -8.23 -5.68
N GLY A 85 -6.18 -8.46 -5.99
CA GLY A 85 -5.55 -7.97 -7.22
C GLY A 85 -5.35 -6.45 -7.20
N SER A 86 -5.18 -5.85 -6.02
CA SER A 86 -4.65 -4.49 -5.90
C SER A 86 -3.16 -4.50 -6.18
N GLU A 87 -2.67 -3.41 -6.73
CA GLU A 87 -1.24 -3.18 -6.97
C GLU A 87 -0.72 -2.25 -5.87
N ASN A 88 0.13 -2.77 -5.00
CA ASN A 88 0.70 -2.05 -3.87
C ASN A 88 2.21 -1.99 -3.97
N GLN A 89 2.84 -1.20 -3.14
CA GLN A 89 4.29 -1.10 -3.08
C GLN A 89 4.98 -2.45 -2.80
N ALA A 90 4.36 -3.32 -1.99
CA ALA A 90 4.88 -4.67 -1.74
C ALA A 90 4.93 -5.56 -3.00
N ASP A 91 4.20 -5.17 -4.06
CA ASP A 91 4.19 -5.86 -5.34
C ASP A 91 5.18 -5.25 -6.35
N SER A 92 6.11 -4.42 -5.90
CA SER A 92 7.03 -3.64 -6.76
C SER A 92 7.82 -4.50 -7.74
N PHE A 93 8.05 -5.78 -7.41
CA PHE A 93 8.71 -6.73 -8.30
C PHE A 93 7.87 -7.07 -9.55
N THR A 94 6.56 -6.93 -9.50
CA THR A 94 5.63 -7.23 -10.60
C THR A 94 4.88 -6.00 -11.11
N ALA A 95 4.78 -4.95 -10.32
CA ALA A 95 3.95 -3.77 -10.57
C ALA A 95 4.80 -2.59 -11.09
N GLY A 96 5.36 -2.71 -12.30
CA GLY A 96 6.33 -1.75 -12.83
C GLY A 96 5.84 -0.30 -12.89
N ALA A 97 4.59 -0.06 -13.27
CA ALA A 97 4.06 1.31 -13.45
C ALA A 97 3.47 1.91 -12.17
N THR A 98 3.17 1.10 -11.16
CA THR A 98 2.47 1.51 -9.93
C THR A 98 3.36 1.47 -8.69
N GLN A 99 4.68 1.31 -8.87
CA GLN A 99 5.63 1.35 -7.77
C GLN A 99 5.45 2.63 -6.95
N GLY A 100 5.49 2.49 -5.62
CA GLY A 100 5.28 3.58 -4.70
C GLY A 100 3.84 4.02 -4.48
N THR A 101 2.86 3.49 -5.22
CA THR A 101 1.44 3.78 -5.00
C THR A 101 0.75 2.69 -4.19
N SER A 102 -0.43 2.99 -3.68
CA SER A 102 -1.35 1.98 -3.14
C SER A 102 -2.76 2.20 -3.67
N ASN A 103 -3.48 1.11 -3.90
CA ASN A 103 -4.82 1.16 -4.46
C ASN A 103 -5.70 0.04 -3.90
N VAL A 104 -6.98 0.12 -4.20
CA VAL A 104 -8.00 -0.85 -3.73
C VAL A 104 -8.69 -1.48 -4.92
N ASN A 105 -8.80 -2.80 -4.91
CA ASN A 105 -9.53 -3.56 -5.91
C ASN A 105 -10.54 -4.48 -5.21
N LEU A 106 -11.77 -4.01 -5.08
CA LEU A 106 -12.81 -4.80 -4.41
C LEU A 106 -13.19 -6.02 -5.26
N ARG A 107 -13.03 -7.19 -4.65
CA ARG A 107 -13.39 -8.49 -5.23
C ARG A 107 -12.68 -8.82 -6.55
N GLY A 108 -11.58 -8.14 -6.87
CA GLY A 108 -10.86 -8.34 -8.13
C GLY A 108 -11.61 -7.90 -9.38
N LEU A 109 -12.58 -6.99 -9.25
CA LEU A 109 -13.40 -6.53 -10.39
C LEU A 109 -12.77 -5.39 -11.19
N GLY A 110 -11.53 -5.04 -10.88
CA GLY A 110 -10.76 -3.99 -11.53
C GLY A 110 -10.66 -2.71 -10.70
N LEU A 111 -9.49 -2.06 -10.79
CA LEU A 111 -9.20 -0.84 -10.02
C LEU A 111 -10.13 0.31 -10.40
N SER A 112 -10.45 0.47 -11.69
CA SER A 112 -11.37 1.49 -12.19
C SER A 112 -12.85 1.23 -11.82
N SER A 113 -13.18 0.05 -11.27
CA SER A 113 -14.52 -0.31 -10.83
C SER A 113 -14.75 -0.10 -9.34
N THR A 114 -13.69 0.25 -8.59
CA THR A 114 -13.73 0.51 -7.15
C THR A 114 -13.66 2.00 -6.90
N LEU A 115 -14.75 2.59 -6.40
CA LEU A 115 -14.76 4.00 -6.05
C LEU A 115 -14.09 4.24 -4.70
N VAL A 116 -13.09 5.13 -4.70
CA VAL A 116 -12.43 5.59 -3.47
C VAL A 116 -12.90 6.99 -3.12
N LEU A 117 -13.31 7.16 -1.86
CA LEU A 117 -13.74 8.43 -1.29
C LEU A 117 -12.87 8.75 -0.06
N VAL A 118 -12.71 10.04 0.22
CA VAL A 118 -12.20 10.56 1.49
C VAL A 118 -13.26 11.52 2.04
N ASN A 119 -13.73 11.26 3.25
CA ASN A 119 -14.82 12.02 3.85
C ASN A 119 -16.06 12.14 2.95
N GLY A 120 -16.38 11.09 2.19
CA GLY A 120 -17.49 11.07 1.23
C GLY A 120 -17.25 11.81 -0.08
N ARG A 121 -16.05 12.34 -0.32
CA ARG A 121 -15.69 13.10 -1.53
C ARG A 121 -14.78 12.28 -2.43
N ARG A 122 -15.06 12.32 -3.73
CA ARG A 122 -14.21 11.70 -4.75
C ARG A 122 -12.81 12.27 -4.72
N GLN A 123 -11.82 11.40 -4.92
CA GLN A 123 -10.44 11.78 -5.02
C GLN A 123 -9.98 11.85 -6.48
N THR A 124 -8.93 12.61 -6.72
CA THR A 124 -8.27 12.67 -8.02
C THR A 124 -7.58 11.33 -8.29
N VAL A 125 -7.68 10.85 -9.52
CA VAL A 125 -6.95 9.65 -9.96
C VAL A 125 -5.45 9.90 -10.00
N ALA A 126 -4.68 8.83 -9.81
CA ALA A 126 -3.22 8.87 -9.93
C ALA A 126 -2.78 9.31 -11.33
N ALA A 127 -1.60 9.93 -11.41
CA ALA A 127 -1.03 10.36 -12.68
C ALA A 127 -0.44 9.21 -13.52
N THR A 128 -0.43 8.00 -12.97
CA THR A 128 0.00 6.77 -13.64
C THR A 128 -1.18 5.82 -13.84
N LEU A 129 -1.01 4.85 -14.72
CA LEU A 129 -1.98 3.78 -14.94
C LEU A 129 -1.53 2.49 -14.25
N ALA A 130 -2.49 1.68 -13.86
CA ALA A 130 -2.25 0.32 -13.42
C ALA A 130 -1.65 -0.54 -14.55
N ASN A 131 -1.11 -1.71 -14.21
CA ASN A 131 -0.49 -2.61 -15.19
C ASN A 131 -1.47 -3.08 -16.28
N ASP A 132 -2.76 -3.12 -15.98
CA ASP A 132 -3.83 -3.44 -16.94
C ASP A 132 -4.33 -2.21 -17.74
N GLY A 133 -3.76 -1.03 -17.49
CA GLY A 133 -4.12 0.24 -18.11
C GLY A 133 -5.30 0.95 -17.46
N SER A 134 -5.84 0.45 -16.35
CA SER A 134 -6.93 1.11 -15.62
C SER A 134 -6.46 2.30 -14.81
N VAL A 135 -7.36 3.26 -14.61
CA VAL A 135 -7.16 4.39 -13.69
C VAL A 135 -7.51 3.98 -12.26
N PHE A 136 -6.84 4.56 -11.28
CA PHE A 136 -7.09 4.31 -9.87
C PHE A 136 -6.83 5.57 -9.02
N VAL A 137 -7.26 5.55 -7.78
CA VAL A 137 -6.92 6.56 -6.78
C VAL A 137 -5.75 6.03 -5.95
N ASP A 138 -4.69 6.84 -5.84
CA ASP A 138 -3.57 6.52 -4.96
C ASP A 138 -3.93 6.81 -3.50
N THR A 139 -4.12 5.75 -2.73
CA THR A 139 -4.46 5.83 -1.30
C THR A 139 -3.24 6.08 -0.41
N SER A 140 -2.02 6.01 -0.95
CA SER A 140 -0.80 6.30 -0.21
C SER A 140 -0.71 7.75 0.27
N THR A 141 -1.46 8.64 -0.35
CA THR A 141 -1.54 10.07 -0.01
C THR A 141 -2.33 10.37 1.27
N ILE A 142 -3.07 9.39 1.80
CA ILE A 142 -3.93 9.56 2.98
C ILE A 142 -3.09 9.30 4.24
N PRO A 143 -2.93 10.27 5.16
CA PRO A 143 -2.16 10.06 6.38
C PRO A 143 -2.91 9.16 7.37
N ILE A 144 -2.28 8.05 7.77
CA ILE A 144 -2.89 7.08 8.68
C ILE A 144 -3.23 7.69 10.05
N ALA A 145 -2.44 8.67 10.53
CA ALA A 145 -2.68 9.36 11.80
C ALA A 145 -4.00 10.14 11.82
N ALA A 146 -4.45 10.61 10.65
CA ALA A 146 -5.73 11.29 10.51
C ALA A 146 -6.91 10.32 10.33
N LEU A 147 -6.66 9.04 10.08
CA LEU A 147 -7.71 8.07 9.79
C LEU A 147 -8.49 7.73 11.06
N GLU A 148 -9.81 7.81 10.96
CA GLU A 148 -10.74 7.40 12.00
C GLU A 148 -11.25 5.98 11.77
N ARG A 149 -11.71 5.70 10.54
CA ARG A 149 -12.21 4.41 10.11
C ARG A 149 -12.25 4.30 8.60
N VAL A 150 -12.42 3.08 8.10
CA VAL A 150 -12.68 2.81 6.69
C VAL A 150 -14.03 2.15 6.56
N GLU A 151 -14.90 2.74 5.75
CA GLU A 151 -16.22 2.19 5.42
C GLU A 151 -16.16 1.52 4.05
N ILE A 152 -16.62 0.28 3.97
CA ILE A 152 -16.57 -0.53 2.76
C ILE A 152 -17.96 -0.99 2.38
N LEU A 153 -18.50 -0.39 1.33
CA LEU A 153 -19.73 -0.84 0.70
C LEU A 153 -19.38 -1.90 -0.35
N LYS A 154 -19.66 -3.15 -0.03
CA LYS A 154 -19.29 -4.32 -0.86
C LYS A 154 -20.20 -4.54 -2.06
N GLU A 155 -21.36 -3.95 -2.08
CA GLU A 155 -22.31 -4.06 -3.17
C GLU A 155 -22.11 -2.93 -4.19
N GLY A 156 -22.52 -3.18 -5.44
CA GLY A 156 -22.45 -2.16 -6.47
C GLY A 156 -23.33 -0.96 -6.13
N ALA A 157 -22.71 0.22 -6.12
CA ALA A 157 -23.38 1.48 -5.82
C ALA A 157 -23.45 2.41 -7.04
N ALA A 158 -23.39 1.84 -8.24
CA ALA A 158 -23.38 2.60 -9.50
C ALA A 158 -24.60 3.50 -9.68
N SER A 159 -25.74 3.14 -9.11
CA SER A 159 -26.96 3.96 -9.16
C SER A 159 -26.82 5.28 -8.36
N ALA A 160 -26.02 5.27 -7.29
CA ALA A 160 -25.80 6.45 -6.45
C ALA A 160 -24.51 7.20 -6.85
N TYR A 161 -23.48 6.47 -7.25
CA TYR A 161 -22.13 7.02 -7.43
C TYR A 161 -21.59 6.97 -8.86
N GLY A 162 -22.26 6.28 -9.79
CA GLY A 162 -21.80 6.17 -11.18
C GLY A 162 -20.98 4.90 -11.48
N SER A 163 -20.43 4.82 -12.67
CA SER A 163 -19.83 3.60 -13.25
C SER A 163 -18.59 3.09 -12.52
N ASP A 164 -17.87 3.93 -11.83
CA ASP A 164 -16.68 3.59 -11.07
C ASP A 164 -16.97 2.95 -9.69
N ALA A 165 -18.25 2.84 -9.31
CA ALA A 165 -18.70 2.16 -8.10
C ALA A 165 -19.38 0.81 -8.37
N VAL A 166 -19.05 0.15 -9.47
CA VAL A 166 -19.62 -1.17 -9.83
C VAL A 166 -19.16 -2.28 -8.89
N ALA A 167 -17.87 -2.27 -8.52
CA ALA A 167 -17.31 -3.21 -7.56
C ALA A 167 -17.64 -2.84 -6.10
N GLY A 168 -17.98 -1.59 -5.85
CA GLY A 168 -18.28 -1.07 -4.52
C GLY A 168 -17.59 0.26 -4.25
N VAL A 169 -17.68 0.69 -2.99
CA VAL A 169 -17.12 1.97 -2.53
C VAL A 169 -16.25 1.73 -1.30
N VAL A 170 -15.09 2.36 -1.25
CA VAL A 170 -14.24 2.45 -0.08
C VAL A 170 -14.13 3.91 0.33
N ASN A 171 -14.60 4.24 1.53
CA ASN A 171 -14.63 5.60 2.04
C ASN A 171 -13.72 5.70 3.27
N TYR A 172 -12.66 6.46 3.17
CA TYR A 172 -11.75 6.76 4.26
C TYR A 172 -12.29 7.95 5.03
N ILE A 173 -12.71 7.72 6.27
CA ILE A 173 -13.23 8.76 7.16
C ILE A 173 -12.07 9.26 8.02
N LEU A 174 -11.80 10.56 7.95
CA LEU A 174 -10.75 11.21 8.71
C LEU A 174 -11.30 11.86 9.95
N LYS A 175 -10.53 11.86 11.03
CA LYS A 175 -10.86 12.45 12.32
C LYS A 175 -11.19 13.93 12.19
N LYS A 176 -12.35 14.35 12.72
CA LYS A 176 -12.86 15.73 12.66
C LYS A 176 -13.06 16.37 14.02
N ASP A 177 -13.34 15.54 15.01
CA ASP A 177 -13.73 15.99 16.36
C ASP A 177 -12.73 15.54 17.43
N PHE A 178 -11.47 15.35 17.02
CA PHE A 178 -10.42 15.01 17.99
C PHE A 178 -10.09 16.24 18.85
N ASP A 179 -9.95 16.04 20.16
CA ASP A 179 -9.51 17.05 21.11
C ASP A 179 -8.35 16.50 21.93
N GLY A 180 -7.20 17.18 21.86
CA GLY A 180 -5.98 16.75 22.53
C GLY A 180 -4.79 16.56 21.60
N PHE A 181 -3.81 15.81 22.07
CA PHE A 181 -2.56 15.54 21.33
C PHE A 181 -2.18 14.07 21.45
N GLU A 182 -1.97 13.43 20.31
CA GLU A 182 -1.56 12.04 20.19
C GLU A 182 -0.26 11.97 19.38
N VAL A 183 0.69 11.14 19.83
CA VAL A 183 1.93 10.84 19.09
C VAL A 183 2.07 9.33 19.02
N ASN A 184 2.34 8.85 17.83
CA ASN A 184 2.64 7.45 17.58
C ASN A 184 4.02 7.31 16.96
N GLY A 185 4.64 6.16 17.16
CA GLY A 185 5.89 5.80 16.52
C GLY A 185 6.03 4.30 16.43
N GLY A 186 6.58 3.84 15.34
CA GLY A 186 6.75 2.44 15.06
C GLY A 186 8.10 2.13 14.43
N TYR A 187 8.57 0.92 14.67
CA TYR A 187 9.74 0.36 14.04
C TYR A 187 9.47 -1.12 13.72
N GLN A 188 9.71 -1.48 12.48
CA GLN A 188 9.62 -2.85 11.99
C GLN A 188 10.95 -3.23 11.37
N THR A 189 11.35 -4.47 11.56
CA THR A 189 12.52 -5.05 10.91
C THR A 189 12.24 -6.49 10.49
N THR A 190 12.94 -6.96 9.49
CA THR A 190 12.92 -8.37 9.11
C THR A 190 13.74 -9.20 10.09
N THR A 191 13.44 -10.51 10.17
CA THR A 191 14.15 -11.43 11.08
C THR A 191 15.66 -11.47 10.86
N ASP A 192 16.09 -11.17 9.63
CA ASP A 192 17.49 -11.21 9.21
C ASP A 192 18.15 -9.82 9.22
N ASP A 193 17.48 -8.80 9.81
CA ASP A 193 17.94 -7.41 9.93
C ASP A 193 18.40 -6.78 8.59
N ASN A 194 17.74 -7.11 7.50
CA ASN A 194 18.13 -6.62 6.18
C ASN A 194 17.07 -5.72 5.52
N GLN A 195 16.07 -5.29 6.28
CA GLN A 195 15.09 -4.27 5.89
C GLN A 195 14.44 -3.69 7.13
N ASP A 196 14.46 -2.39 7.25
CA ASP A 196 13.89 -1.64 8.35
C ASP A 196 12.81 -0.67 7.85
N THR A 197 11.78 -0.46 8.66
CA THR A 197 10.79 0.57 8.44
C THR A 197 10.57 1.32 9.74
N THR A 198 10.69 2.64 9.68
CA THR A 198 10.43 3.55 10.79
C THR A 198 9.28 4.48 10.45
N GLU A 199 8.35 4.64 11.36
CA GLU A 199 7.23 5.57 11.26
C GLU A 199 7.16 6.44 12.51
N ALA A 200 6.83 7.70 12.33
CA ALA A 200 6.42 8.59 13.41
C ALA A 200 5.28 9.48 12.94
N SER A 201 4.27 9.63 13.79
CA SER A 201 3.12 10.46 13.47
C SER A 201 2.57 11.18 14.68
N PHE A 202 1.83 12.26 14.41
CA PHE A 202 1.11 12.99 15.42
C PHE A 202 -0.28 13.40 14.94
N LEU A 203 -1.17 13.58 15.89
CA LEU A 203 -2.47 14.19 15.70
C LEU A 203 -2.69 15.22 16.81
N TRP A 204 -3.03 16.42 16.41
CA TRP A 204 -3.37 17.50 17.35
C TRP A 204 -4.73 18.09 16.99
N GLY A 205 -5.65 18.00 17.93
CA GLY A 205 -6.98 18.59 17.82
C GLY A 205 -7.20 19.62 18.92
N PHE A 206 -7.82 20.73 18.55
CA PHE A 206 -8.17 21.78 19.48
C PHE A 206 -9.31 22.63 18.93
N GLY A 207 -9.99 23.34 19.82
CA GLY A 207 -11.04 24.24 19.39
C GLY A 207 -12.02 24.59 20.49
N ASN A 208 -13.21 24.97 20.07
CA ASN A 208 -14.36 25.25 20.91
C ASN A 208 -15.65 24.79 20.21
N ASP A 209 -16.83 25.09 20.80
CA ASP A 209 -18.13 24.66 20.27
C ASP A 209 -18.40 25.17 18.84
N GLN A 210 -17.77 26.27 18.41
CA GLN A 210 -17.97 26.88 17.09
C GLN A 210 -16.85 26.54 16.09
N THR A 211 -15.62 26.32 16.58
CA THR A 211 -14.47 26.11 15.70
C THR A 211 -13.66 24.93 16.19
N ARG A 212 -13.43 23.96 15.31
CA ARG A 212 -12.57 22.79 15.54
C ARG A 212 -11.48 22.75 14.51
N VAL A 213 -10.27 22.43 14.95
CA VAL A 213 -9.09 22.30 14.10
C VAL A 213 -8.40 20.99 14.44
N ASN A 214 -8.15 20.17 13.43
CA ASN A 214 -7.34 18.98 13.57
C ASN A 214 -6.14 19.08 12.63
N ILE A 215 -4.96 18.77 13.12
CA ILE A 215 -3.71 18.74 12.37
C ILE A 215 -3.07 17.39 12.59
N ALA A 216 -2.83 16.65 11.52
CA ALA A 216 -2.13 15.37 11.54
C ALA A 216 -0.88 15.44 10.68
N GLY A 217 0.21 14.87 11.15
CA GLY A 217 1.43 14.71 10.38
C GLY A 217 1.99 13.30 10.53
N ALA A 218 2.65 12.82 9.48
CA ALA A 218 3.32 11.53 9.50
C ALA A 218 4.60 11.58 8.68
N ILE A 219 5.60 10.85 9.12
CA ILE A 219 6.82 10.56 8.38
C ILE A 219 7.02 9.05 8.33
N LEU A 220 7.43 8.54 7.19
CA LEU A 220 7.80 7.14 7.01
C LEU A 220 9.14 7.09 6.30
N ARG A 221 9.99 6.18 6.76
CA ARG A 221 11.27 5.82 6.16
C ARG A 221 11.36 4.32 6.10
N GLN A 222 11.55 3.79 4.91
CA GLN A 222 11.62 2.36 4.66
C GLN A 222 12.86 2.04 3.84
N ASP A 223 13.68 1.16 4.39
CA ASP A 223 14.84 0.63 3.68
C ASP A 223 14.40 -0.41 2.62
N PRO A 224 15.16 -0.57 1.54
CA PRO A 224 14.83 -1.55 0.52
C PRO A 224 15.07 -2.98 1.02
N LEU A 225 14.23 -3.92 0.60
CA LEU A 225 14.51 -5.35 0.70
C LEU A 225 14.91 -5.89 -0.65
N SER A 226 16.20 -6.21 -0.81
CA SER A 226 16.72 -6.73 -2.07
C SER A 226 16.23 -8.16 -2.34
N VAL A 227 15.98 -8.48 -3.59
CA VAL A 227 15.75 -9.86 -4.03
C VAL A 227 16.99 -10.73 -3.76
N ALA A 228 18.20 -10.15 -3.76
CA ALA A 228 19.43 -10.86 -3.42
C ALA A 228 19.41 -11.43 -1.99
N ASP A 229 18.69 -10.81 -1.06
CA ASP A 229 18.52 -11.28 0.33
C ASP A 229 17.56 -12.46 0.44
N ARG A 230 16.96 -12.88 -0.66
CA ARG A 230 16.00 -13.99 -0.75
C ARG A 230 16.40 -14.95 -1.88
N PRO A 231 17.39 -15.85 -1.65
CA PRO A 231 17.95 -16.72 -2.68
C PRO A 231 16.91 -17.52 -3.46
N PHE A 232 15.83 -17.95 -2.81
CA PHE A 232 14.74 -18.71 -3.46
C PHE A 232 13.99 -17.89 -4.53
N ILE A 233 14.04 -16.55 -4.49
CA ILE A 233 13.52 -15.67 -5.54
C ILE A 233 14.63 -15.33 -6.52
N ALA A 234 15.81 -14.93 -6.02
CA ALA A 234 16.93 -14.49 -6.82
C ALA A 234 17.38 -15.53 -7.85
N ASP A 235 17.46 -16.80 -7.45
CA ASP A 235 17.89 -17.91 -8.29
C ASP A 235 16.88 -18.26 -9.39
N ASN A 236 15.64 -17.85 -9.27
CA ASN A 236 14.56 -18.12 -10.22
C ASN A 236 14.18 -16.89 -11.08
N ALA A 237 14.67 -15.71 -10.75
CA ALA A 237 14.36 -14.47 -11.47
C ALA A 237 15.29 -14.30 -12.69
N ILE A 238 14.98 -15.04 -13.76
CA ILE A 238 15.75 -15.08 -15.01
C ILE A 238 14.95 -14.48 -16.15
N SER A 239 15.46 -13.42 -16.78
CA SER A 239 14.91 -12.89 -18.01
C SER A 239 15.41 -13.64 -19.22
N GLY A 240 14.51 -14.05 -20.10
CA GLY A 240 14.86 -14.60 -21.41
C GLY A 240 15.37 -13.54 -22.42
N LEU A 241 15.35 -12.26 -22.06
CA LEU A 241 15.86 -11.14 -22.86
C LEU A 241 17.35 -10.85 -22.60
N GLY A 242 18.12 -11.87 -22.21
CA GLY A 242 19.56 -11.77 -22.02
C GLY A 242 20.34 -11.63 -23.34
N ARG A 243 21.62 -12.00 -23.30
CA ARG A 243 22.53 -11.90 -24.43
C ARG A 243 22.27 -12.99 -25.47
N SER A 244 21.20 -12.85 -26.22
CA SER A 244 20.83 -13.79 -27.28
C SER A 244 20.26 -13.05 -28.47
N PHE A 245 20.32 -13.68 -29.63
CA PHE A 245 19.65 -13.20 -30.83
C PHE A 245 19.00 -14.37 -31.56
N ILE A 246 18.03 -14.04 -32.42
CA ILE A 246 17.33 -14.99 -33.27
C ILE A 246 17.67 -14.62 -34.69
N LEU A 247 18.08 -15.62 -35.47
CA LEU A 247 18.29 -15.44 -36.89
C LEU A 247 16.96 -15.28 -37.62
N LEU A 248 16.70 -14.09 -38.16
CA LEU A 248 15.48 -13.78 -38.87
C LEU A 248 15.57 -13.99 -40.38
N GLY A 249 16.75 -14.11 -40.89
CA GLY A 249 16.98 -14.30 -42.35
C GLY A 249 16.80 -15.74 -42.83
N PRO A 250 16.65 -15.94 -44.13
CA PRO A 250 16.59 -17.28 -44.73
C PRO A 250 17.89 -18.03 -44.71
N ASP A 251 19.00 -17.34 -44.44
CA ASP A 251 20.34 -17.91 -44.53
C ASP A 251 20.90 -18.28 -43.15
N THR A 252 21.79 -19.23 -43.10
CA THR A 252 22.61 -19.54 -41.94
C THR A 252 23.58 -18.40 -41.63
N VAL A 253 24.20 -18.40 -40.46
CA VAL A 253 25.29 -17.47 -40.15
C VAL A 253 26.38 -17.57 -41.19
N ALA A 254 26.61 -16.49 -41.93
CA ALA A 254 27.49 -16.51 -43.11
C ALA A 254 28.99 -16.37 -42.77
N SER A 255 29.33 -15.84 -41.59
CA SER A 255 30.73 -15.57 -41.21
C SER A 255 30.89 -15.48 -39.68
N GLY A 256 32.13 -15.56 -39.21
CA GLY A 256 32.51 -15.55 -37.80
C GLY A 256 32.58 -16.95 -37.19
N ASP A 257 32.75 -17.03 -35.88
CA ASP A 257 32.95 -18.29 -35.14
C ASP A 257 31.76 -19.26 -35.22
N TYR A 258 30.60 -18.80 -35.65
CA TYR A 258 29.37 -19.58 -35.79
C TYR A 258 28.95 -19.79 -37.25
N ALA A 259 29.81 -19.52 -38.20
CA ALA A 259 29.51 -19.70 -39.62
C ALA A 259 29.01 -21.13 -39.93
N GLY A 260 27.80 -21.23 -40.49
CA GLY A 260 27.19 -22.51 -40.82
C GLY A 260 26.57 -23.29 -39.64
N SER A 261 26.63 -22.74 -38.41
CA SER A 261 26.23 -23.48 -37.22
C SER A 261 24.74 -23.35 -36.88
N TYR A 262 24.09 -22.29 -37.36
CA TYR A 262 22.70 -21.98 -37.00
C TYR A 262 21.90 -21.64 -38.25
N GLY A 263 20.65 -22.08 -38.26
CA GLY A 263 19.69 -21.82 -39.33
C GLY A 263 18.65 -20.75 -38.98
N PRO A 264 17.79 -20.39 -39.93
CA PRO A 264 16.69 -19.42 -39.71
C PRO A 264 15.78 -19.83 -38.55
N GLY A 265 15.46 -18.89 -37.67
CA GLY A 265 14.60 -19.11 -36.52
C GLY A 265 15.30 -19.75 -35.31
N GLU A 266 16.56 -20.11 -35.41
CA GLU A 266 17.30 -20.67 -34.28
C GLU A 266 17.76 -19.58 -33.31
N ASN A 267 17.70 -19.91 -32.02
CA ASN A 267 18.20 -19.07 -30.95
C ASN A 267 19.71 -19.29 -30.79
N VAL A 268 20.45 -18.20 -30.81
CA VAL A 268 21.91 -18.21 -30.63
C VAL A 268 22.21 -17.52 -29.30
N ALA A 269 22.64 -18.29 -28.32
CA ALA A 269 23.09 -17.77 -27.04
C ALA A 269 24.50 -17.16 -27.16
N ASP A 270 24.81 -16.17 -26.29
CA ASP A 270 26.18 -15.70 -26.11
C ASP A 270 27.06 -16.88 -25.68
N PRO A 271 28.18 -17.15 -26.38
CA PRO A 271 29.11 -18.25 -26.04
C PRO A 271 29.67 -18.12 -24.62
N ASN A 272 29.84 -16.90 -24.13
CA ASN A 272 30.35 -16.63 -22.79
C ASN A 272 29.18 -16.38 -21.78
N CYS A 273 27.96 -16.87 -22.11
CA CYS A 273 26.77 -16.66 -21.29
C CYS A 273 26.99 -16.95 -19.81
N VAL A 274 27.50 -18.15 -19.52
CA VAL A 274 27.71 -18.61 -18.13
C VAL A 274 28.88 -17.86 -17.48
N GLU A 275 29.96 -17.61 -18.22
CA GLU A 275 31.12 -16.86 -17.72
C GLU A 275 30.75 -15.40 -17.37
N ASN A 276 29.78 -14.83 -18.10
CA ASN A 276 29.24 -13.49 -17.86
C ASN A 276 28.10 -13.46 -16.82
N GLY A 277 27.88 -14.57 -16.11
CA GLY A 277 26.86 -14.67 -15.07
C GLY A 277 25.43 -14.83 -15.58
N GLY A 278 25.26 -15.29 -16.82
CA GLY A 278 23.95 -15.66 -17.38
C GLY A 278 23.63 -17.14 -17.19
N ALA A 279 22.43 -17.55 -17.58
CA ALA A 279 21.96 -18.91 -17.61
C ALA A 279 21.56 -19.33 -19.01
N LEU A 280 22.00 -20.52 -19.45
CA LEU A 280 21.53 -21.10 -20.70
C LEU A 280 20.14 -21.68 -20.52
N ILE A 281 19.15 -21.10 -21.21
CA ILE A 281 17.75 -21.53 -21.20
C ILE A 281 17.52 -22.36 -22.48
N PRO A 282 17.29 -23.69 -22.38
CA PRO A 282 16.98 -24.52 -23.55
C PRO A 282 15.75 -24.02 -24.28
N GLN A 283 15.79 -24.02 -25.59
CA GLN A 283 14.69 -23.71 -26.50
C GLN A 283 14.50 -24.85 -27.49
N PRO A 284 13.33 -25.01 -28.13
CA PRO A 284 13.12 -26.02 -29.14
C PRO A 284 14.11 -25.93 -30.31
N SER A 285 14.61 -24.71 -30.58
CA SER A 285 15.61 -24.44 -31.63
C SER A 285 16.84 -23.75 -31.03
N GLY A 286 17.67 -24.50 -30.32
CA GLY A 286 18.90 -23.99 -29.72
C GLY A 286 18.80 -23.61 -28.24
N ALA A 287 19.53 -22.58 -27.82
CA ALA A 287 19.47 -22.06 -26.45
C ALA A 287 19.48 -20.54 -26.45
N ARG A 288 18.92 -19.97 -25.41
CA ARG A 288 18.99 -18.53 -25.13
C ARG A 288 19.86 -18.29 -23.89
N CYS A 289 20.63 -17.21 -23.92
CA CYS A 289 21.32 -16.74 -22.75
C CYS A 289 20.38 -15.87 -21.93
N GLY A 290 19.90 -16.36 -20.80
CA GLY A 290 19.10 -15.60 -19.85
C GLY A 290 19.97 -14.73 -18.96
N PHE A 291 19.36 -13.67 -18.44
CA PHE A 291 20.01 -12.75 -17.52
C PHE A 291 19.33 -12.86 -16.13
N PHE A 292 20.14 -13.06 -15.10
CA PHE A 292 19.66 -13.02 -13.72
C PHE A 292 19.42 -11.56 -13.31
N TYR A 293 18.17 -11.14 -13.33
CA TYR A 293 17.80 -9.78 -12.94
C TYR A 293 17.45 -9.66 -11.45
N GLY A 294 17.10 -10.78 -10.80
CA GLY A 294 16.73 -10.81 -9.41
C GLY A 294 17.65 -10.02 -8.47
N PRO A 295 18.98 -10.23 -8.51
CA PRO A 295 19.89 -9.50 -7.62
C PRO A 295 19.96 -7.98 -7.81
N ARG A 296 19.30 -7.45 -8.84
CA ARG A 296 19.26 -6.01 -9.14
C ARG A 296 17.93 -5.37 -8.82
N PHE A 297 16.98 -6.15 -8.32
CA PHE A 297 15.65 -5.70 -7.98
C PHE A 297 15.42 -5.75 -6.48
N ASN A 298 14.51 -4.93 -6.02
CA ASN A 298 14.00 -4.97 -4.66
C ASN A 298 12.62 -5.66 -4.63
N ILE A 299 12.35 -6.42 -3.59
CA ILE A 299 11.00 -6.92 -3.25
C ILE A 299 10.20 -5.77 -2.67
N ILE A 300 10.86 -4.98 -1.80
CA ILE A 300 10.34 -3.77 -1.20
C ILE A 300 11.29 -2.64 -1.59
N ASN A 301 10.75 -1.56 -2.13
CA ASN A 301 11.56 -0.42 -2.53
C ASN A 301 11.91 0.46 -1.32
N GLU A 302 13.00 1.20 -1.43
CA GLU A 302 13.29 2.31 -0.54
C GLU A 302 12.19 3.36 -0.67
N GLU A 303 11.68 3.84 0.47
CA GLU A 303 10.59 4.81 0.50
C GLU A 303 10.80 5.87 1.55
N GLU A 304 10.60 7.11 1.15
CA GLU A 304 10.47 8.25 2.04
C GLU A 304 9.13 8.94 1.84
N ARG A 305 8.37 9.13 2.92
CA ARG A 305 7.09 9.81 2.87
C ARG A 305 6.95 10.83 3.98
N ASN A 306 6.52 12.04 3.61
CA ASN A 306 6.19 13.12 4.54
C ASN A 306 4.77 13.57 4.26
N GLN A 307 3.92 13.58 5.28
CA GLN A 307 2.50 13.91 5.14
C GLN A 307 2.08 14.95 6.16
N LEU A 308 1.23 15.87 5.74
CA LEU A 308 0.55 16.83 6.60
C LEU A 308 -0.90 16.95 6.16
N TYR A 309 -1.81 16.89 7.10
CA TYR A 309 -3.23 17.08 6.88
C TYR A 309 -3.79 18.05 7.91
N THR A 310 -4.66 18.92 7.48
CA THR A 310 -5.37 19.84 8.35
C THR A 310 -6.84 19.89 7.98
N ASN A 311 -7.68 19.83 8.98
CA ASN A 311 -9.12 20.02 8.88
C ASN A 311 -9.56 21.15 9.79
N VAL A 312 -10.37 22.05 9.26
CA VAL A 312 -10.97 23.14 10.02
C VAL A 312 -12.47 23.13 9.79
N ILE A 313 -13.24 23.09 10.88
CA ILE A 313 -14.69 23.20 10.86
C ILE A 313 -15.05 24.45 11.64
N HIS A 314 -15.86 25.33 11.04
CA HIS A 314 -16.37 26.53 11.70
C HIS A 314 -17.86 26.67 11.47
N GLU A 315 -18.61 26.71 12.56
CA GLU A 315 -20.08 26.91 12.57
C GLU A 315 -20.40 28.38 12.73
N PHE A 316 -20.80 29.03 11.65
CA PHE A 316 -21.25 30.43 11.68
C PHE A 316 -22.64 30.56 12.31
N SER A 317 -23.49 29.56 12.15
CA SER A 317 -24.83 29.46 12.71
C SER A 317 -25.31 28.00 12.63
N ASP A 318 -26.43 27.67 13.25
CA ASP A 318 -27.08 26.34 13.21
C ASP A 318 -27.34 25.81 11.78
N THR A 319 -27.31 26.70 10.78
CA THR A 319 -27.59 26.34 9.38
C THR A 319 -26.43 26.57 8.44
N LEU A 320 -25.31 27.13 8.92
CA LEU A 320 -24.16 27.44 8.08
C LEU A 320 -22.86 26.99 8.74
N THR A 321 -22.27 25.96 8.16
CA THR A 321 -20.97 25.40 8.57
C THR A 321 -19.96 25.48 7.42
N LEU A 322 -18.77 25.99 7.70
CA LEU A 322 -17.62 25.93 6.81
C LEU A 322 -16.75 24.72 7.19
N THR A 323 -16.43 23.89 6.23
CA THR A 323 -15.40 22.85 6.38
C THR A 323 -14.31 23.10 5.35
N ALA A 324 -13.06 23.23 5.83
CA ALA A 324 -11.88 23.34 5.00
C ALA A 324 -10.92 22.17 5.30
N GLU A 325 -10.43 21.53 4.26
CA GLU A 325 -9.48 20.44 4.35
C GLU A 325 -8.28 20.76 3.46
N LEU A 326 -7.08 20.60 4.00
CA LEU A 326 -5.82 20.78 3.29
C LEU A 326 -4.91 19.56 3.54
N GLY A 327 -4.45 18.94 2.47
CA GLY A 327 -3.48 17.85 2.51
C GLY A 327 -2.23 18.22 1.74
N TYR A 328 -1.08 17.81 2.26
CA TYR A 328 0.21 17.82 1.58
C TYR A 328 0.86 16.46 1.77
N THR A 329 1.34 15.88 0.69
CA THR A 329 2.12 14.64 0.72
C THR A 329 3.29 14.80 -0.23
N GLU A 330 4.49 14.55 0.29
CA GLU A 330 5.71 14.35 -0.47
C GLU A 330 6.10 12.89 -0.32
N HIS A 331 6.28 12.22 -1.43
CA HIS A 331 6.51 10.79 -1.48
C HIS A 331 7.60 10.50 -2.52
N GLU A 332 8.70 9.95 -2.06
CA GLU A 332 9.82 9.52 -2.88
C GLU A 332 10.00 8.01 -2.75
N VAL A 333 10.12 7.34 -3.87
CA VAL A 333 10.36 5.91 -3.97
C VAL A 333 11.47 5.67 -4.97
N VAL A 334 12.45 4.85 -4.58
CA VAL A 334 13.50 4.41 -5.49
C VAL A 334 12.98 3.17 -6.23
N ASP A 335 12.61 3.38 -7.49
CA ASP A 335 12.01 2.35 -8.33
C ASP A 335 13.01 1.23 -8.68
N ASN A 336 12.47 0.04 -8.94
CA ASN A 336 13.20 -1.03 -9.61
C ASN A 336 13.52 -0.64 -11.06
N PRO A 337 14.68 -1.05 -11.58
CA PRO A 337 15.09 -0.73 -12.96
C PRO A 337 14.21 -1.35 -14.03
#